data_e6e2a92173e64922f3545a84c7007704
#
_entry.id   e6e2a92173e64922f3545a84c7007704
#
_cell.length_a   1.000
_cell.length_b   1.000
_cell.length_c   1.000
_cell.angle_alpha   90.00
_cell.angle_beta   90.00
_cell.angle_gamma   90.00
#
_symmetry.space_group_name_H-M   'P 1'
#
loop_
_entity.id
_entity.type
_entity.pdbx_description
1 polymer ?
#
loop_
_entity_poly.entity_id
_entity_poly.type
_entity_poly.pdbx_seq_one_letter_code
_entity_poly.pdbx_strand_id
1 'polypeptide(L)'
;MNLIAYYARRVRTAVGRMQVRGYPLLPSILLVLPRITVVRGYRHAARRFNRVVFDAVNGRRIRRVAAAQMDAVGDAFYVIVMPGTLHFLLPCLALLPRHLKVVLLGNGASTWERHIVAHRFPALPYCPLATLPATSLMHGDVITLLLQNESANFGLIDHDCYVFDPRIFESLAPGPNDCLTAIYGGVSAKTGVPYPETYLMFLHAAVLKDTMARYHVDARIHREAPQQLRAVLERIGLRDGVFVKDYLTFFDTLHLLVALAIADGYACRFLQQFAKEAISHVGGTSWRTTETKELIDCYIDWCFLDLVDSNDLRRRYRSRTRPFRSAAQVRAAIPMTPEAYAQVAWIDALVARLAPTPSAHTAEAG
;
A
#
# COMPACT_ATOMS: atom_id res chain seq x y z
N MET A 1 -17.75 22.91 7.33
CA MET A 1 -18.53 22.09 6.35
C MET A 1 -19.62 21.33 7.13
N ASN A 2 -20.88 21.47 6.74
CA ASN A 2 -22.01 20.79 7.41
C ASN A 2 -21.84 19.27 7.27
N LEU A 3 -21.89 18.55 8.41
CA LEU A 3 -21.69 17.11 8.50
C LEU A 3 -22.70 16.35 7.60
N ILE A 4 -23.94 16.82 7.55
CA ILE A 4 -25.02 16.23 6.72
C ILE A 4 -24.65 16.34 5.23
N ALA A 5 -24.21 17.52 4.77
CA ALA A 5 -23.79 17.74 3.37
C ALA A 5 -22.59 16.86 2.99
N TYR A 6 -21.65 16.66 3.91
CA TYR A 6 -20.52 15.76 3.72
C TYR A 6 -20.96 14.31 3.53
N TYR A 7 -21.84 13.80 4.41
CA TYR A 7 -22.36 12.43 4.30
C TYR A 7 -23.22 12.23 3.05
N ALA A 8 -24.11 13.19 2.74
CA ALA A 8 -24.93 13.13 1.54
C ALA A 8 -24.10 13.07 0.25
N ARG A 9 -23.03 13.87 0.15
CA ARG A 9 -22.08 13.80 -0.97
C ARG A 9 -21.46 12.41 -1.08
N ARG A 10 -20.99 11.82 0.03
CA ARG A 10 -20.37 10.50 0.03
C ARG A 10 -21.31 9.37 -0.35
N VAL A 11 -22.55 9.41 0.14
CA VAL A 11 -23.59 8.44 -0.26
C VAL A 11 -23.85 8.57 -1.75
N ARG A 12 -24.07 9.77 -2.25
CA ARG A 12 -24.29 10.02 -3.69
C ARG A 12 -23.12 9.49 -4.55
N THR A 13 -21.88 9.79 -4.18
CA THR A 13 -20.71 9.28 -4.89
C THR A 13 -20.63 7.76 -4.86
N ALA A 14 -20.86 7.12 -3.71
CA ALA A 14 -20.79 5.67 -3.60
C ALA A 14 -21.94 4.95 -4.33
N VAL A 15 -23.13 5.53 -4.34
CA VAL A 15 -24.28 5.04 -5.13
C VAL A 15 -23.99 5.18 -6.62
N GLY A 16 -23.48 6.34 -7.07
CA GLY A 16 -23.08 6.55 -8.47
C GLY A 16 -22.07 5.50 -8.95
N ARG A 17 -21.08 5.16 -8.11
CA ARG A 17 -20.11 4.10 -8.41
C ARG A 17 -20.75 2.72 -8.58
N MET A 18 -21.76 2.40 -7.78
CA MET A 18 -22.52 1.14 -7.93
C MET A 18 -23.32 1.13 -9.21
N GLN A 19 -23.92 2.28 -9.57
CA GLN A 19 -24.69 2.42 -10.83
C GLN A 19 -23.79 2.27 -12.07
N VAL A 20 -22.59 2.83 -12.05
CA VAL A 20 -21.57 2.61 -13.11
C VAL A 20 -21.25 1.13 -13.30
N ARG A 21 -21.30 0.33 -12.22
CA ARG A 21 -21.18 -1.13 -12.28
C ARG A 21 -22.46 -1.86 -12.70
N GLY A 22 -23.52 -1.14 -13.08
CA GLY A 22 -24.78 -1.72 -13.51
C GLY A 22 -25.73 -2.14 -12.38
N TYR A 23 -25.49 -1.70 -11.14
CA TYR A 23 -26.47 -1.94 -10.06
C TYR A 23 -27.63 -0.96 -10.14
N PRO A 24 -28.90 -1.41 -9.98
CA PRO A 24 -30.04 -0.50 -9.89
C PRO A 24 -29.93 0.47 -8.70
N LEU A 25 -30.62 1.61 -8.78
CA LEU A 25 -30.52 2.69 -7.79
C LEU A 25 -30.88 2.22 -6.37
N LEU A 26 -32.02 1.57 -6.21
CA LEU A 26 -32.51 1.14 -4.88
C LEU A 26 -31.59 0.13 -4.20
N PRO A 27 -31.18 -0.98 -4.84
CA PRO A 27 -30.15 -1.85 -4.28
C PRO A 27 -28.84 -1.15 -3.97
N SER A 28 -28.40 -0.18 -4.78
CA SER A 28 -27.20 0.59 -4.52
C SER A 28 -27.32 1.41 -3.22
N ILE A 29 -28.43 2.07 -2.99
CA ILE A 29 -28.71 2.83 -1.76
C ILE A 29 -28.72 1.89 -0.54
N LEU A 30 -29.43 0.77 -0.62
CA LEU A 30 -29.57 -0.20 0.48
C LEU A 30 -28.21 -0.82 0.87
N LEU A 31 -27.30 -1.01 -0.08
CA LEU A 31 -25.95 -1.53 0.18
C LEU A 31 -24.98 -0.45 0.70
N VAL A 32 -25.09 0.75 0.18
CA VAL A 32 -24.15 1.85 0.47
C VAL A 32 -24.44 2.51 1.81
N LEU A 33 -25.70 2.75 2.15
CA LEU A 33 -26.08 3.49 3.35
C LEU A 33 -25.59 2.83 4.64
N PRO A 34 -25.85 1.55 4.93
CA PRO A 34 -25.32 0.88 6.11
C PRO A 34 -23.77 0.84 6.11
N ARG A 35 -23.17 0.68 4.93
CA ARG A 35 -21.70 0.62 4.81
C ARG A 35 -21.04 1.97 5.17
N ILE A 36 -21.64 3.08 4.78
CA ILE A 36 -21.08 4.41 5.10
C ILE A 36 -21.35 4.78 6.55
N THR A 37 -22.53 4.51 7.09
CA THR A 37 -22.91 4.93 8.43
C THR A 37 -22.36 4.02 9.51
N VAL A 38 -22.64 2.72 9.44
CA VAL A 38 -22.30 1.75 10.49
C VAL A 38 -20.87 1.21 10.34
N VAL A 39 -20.57 0.63 9.17
CA VAL A 39 -19.28 -0.06 8.97
C VAL A 39 -18.12 0.93 9.02
N ARG A 40 -18.30 2.15 8.50
CA ARG A 40 -17.26 3.16 8.53
C ARG A 40 -17.08 3.77 9.92
N GLY A 41 -18.18 4.03 10.65
CA GLY A 41 -18.13 4.46 12.04
C GLY A 41 -17.38 3.45 12.91
N TYR A 42 -17.75 2.17 12.78
CA TYR A 42 -17.03 1.08 13.44
C TYR A 42 -15.55 1.05 13.08
N ARG A 43 -15.20 1.08 11.80
CA ARG A 43 -13.81 1.04 11.36
C ARG A 43 -12.99 2.23 11.88
N HIS A 44 -13.57 3.40 11.95
CA HIS A 44 -12.89 4.59 12.48
C HIS A 44 -12.63 4.46 13.99
N ALA A 45 -13.61 4.04 14.77
CA ALA A 45 -13.47 3.78 16.20
C ALA A 45 -12.49 2.64 16.46
N ALA A 46 -12.64 1.53 15.72
CA ALA A 46 -11.80 0.35 15.83
C ALA A 46 -10.32 0.63 15.51
N ARG A 47 -10.01 1.50 14.55
CA ARG A 47 -8.63 1.89 14.25
C ARG A 47 -7.97 2.60 15.44
N ARG A 48 -8.69 3.52 16.10
CA ARG A 48 -8.18 4.18 17.31
C ARG A 48 -7.98 3.16 18.43
N PHE A 49 -8.93 2.26 18.63
CA PHE A 49 -8.85 1.19 19.61
C PHE A 49 -7.67 0.24 19.33
N ASN A 50 -7.53 -0.24 18.10
CA ASN A 50 -6.42 -1.11 17.70
C ASN A 50 -5.07 -0.51 18.05
N ARG A 51 -4.88 0.78 17.76
CA ARG A 51 -3.65 1.50 18.02
C ARG A 51 -3.32 1.58 19.52
N VAL A 52 -4.32 1.78 20.39
CA VAL A 52 -4.09 1.94 21.83
C VAL A 52 -3.96 0.58 22.51
N VAL A 53 -4.85 -0.36 22.16
CA VAL A 53 -4.98 -1.63 22.89
C VAL A 53 -4.00 -2.69 22.39
N PHE A 54 -3.75 -2.74 21.08
CA PHE A 54 -2.91 -3.80 20.51
C PHE A 54 -1.47 -3.37 20.21
N ASP A 55 -1.09 -2.11 20.50
CA ASP A 55 0.24 -1.59 20.20
C ASP A 55 1.35 -2.44 20.85
N ALA A 56 1.25 -2.68 22.15
CA ALA A 56 2.21 -3.49 22.91
C ALA A 56 2.24 -4.96 22.46
N VAL A 57 1.08 -5.51 22.05
CA VAL A 57 0.99 -6.90 21.55
C VAL A 57 1.66 -6.99 20.18
N ASN A 58 1.37 -6.06 19.29
CA ASN A 58 1.94 -6.01 17.95
C ASN A 58 3.45 -5.74 18.00
N GLY A 59 3.90 -4.83 18.85
CA GLY A 59 5.31 -4.56 19.06
C GLY A 59 6.08 -5.81 19.53
N ARG A 60 5.53 -6.58 20.49
CA ARG A 60 6.13 -7.85 20.91
C ARG A 60 6.21 -8.89 19.78
N ARG A 61 5.17 -8.95 18.92
CA ARG A 61 5.16 -9.87 17.77
C ARG A 61 6.21 -9.49 16.74
N ILE A 62 6.33 -8.21 16.41
CA ILE A 62 7.34 -7.68 15.49
C ILE A 62 8.74 -7.99 16.03
N ARG A 63 9.06 -7.63 17.28
CA ARG A 63 10.37 -7.93 17.89
C ARG A 63 10.71 -9.41 17.86
N ARG A 64 9.73 -10.31 18.11
CA ARG A 64 9.95 -11.77 18.06
C ARG A 64 10.32 -12.23 16.65
N VAL A 65 9.62 -11.72 15.63
CA VAL A 65 9.91 -12.10 14.23
C VAL A 65 11.23 -11.48 13.80
N ALA A 66 11.52 -10.23 14.15
CA ALA A 66 12.79 -9.57 13.89
C ALA A 66 13.96 -10.35 14.52
N ALA A 67 13.85 -10.72 15.79
CA ALA A 67 14.87 -11.50 16.48
C ALA A 67 15.10 -12.87 15.81
N ALA A 68 14.06 -13.55 15.37
CA ALA A 68 14.19 -14.83 14.65
C ALA A 68 14.85 -14.68 13.25
N GLN A 69 14.98 -13.46 12.77
CA GLN A 69 15.64 -13.14 11.50
C GLN A 69 17.06 -12.59 11.67
N MET A 70 17.54 -12.37 12.90
CA MET A 70 18.86 -11.77 13.15
C MET A 70 20.03 -12.62 12.67
N ASP A 71 19.87 -13.94 12.69
CA ASP A 71 20.92 -14.87 12.24
C ASP A 71 21.03 -14.98 10.71
N ALA A 72 20.06 -14.45 9.97
CA ALA A 72 20.11 -14.42 8.51
C ALA A 72 20.84 -13.17 8.03
N VAL A 73 21.74 -13.32 7.08
CA VAL A 73 22.50 -12.22 6.48
C VAL A 73 21.58 -11.27 5.70
N GLY A 74 21.72 -9.97 5.92
CA GLY A 74 21.00 -8.93 5.19
C GLY A 74 19.81 -8.32 5.94
N ASP A 75 19.37 -7.19 5.42
CA ASP A 75 18.26 -6.40 5.98
C ASP A 75 16.90 -6.98 5.60
N ALA A 76 15.93 -6.86 6.48
CA ALA A 76 14.59 -7.41 6.26
C ALA A 76 13.70 -6.48 5.43
N PHE A 77 12.89 -7.07 4.56
CA PHE A 77 11.79 -6.38 3.87
C PHE A 77 10.45 -6.84 4.43
N TYR A 78 9.58 -5.89 4.74
CA TYR A 78 8.24 -6.16 5.23
C TYR A 78 7.21 -5.96 4.14
N VAL A 79 6.34 -6.96 3.94
CA VAL A 79 5.19 -6.86 3.03
C VAL A 79 3.91 -6.81 3.86
N ILE A 80 3.13 -5.73 3.71
CA ILE A 80 1.87 -5.56 4.44
C ILE A 80 0.74 -6.28 3.72
N VAL A 81 0.27 -7.38 4.30
CA VAL A 81 -0.81 -8.21 3.75
C VAL A 81 -2.17 -7.68 4.21
N MET A 82 -2.92 -7.09 3.29
CA MET A 82 -4.24 -6.52 3.55
C MET A 82 -5.36 -7.53 3.23
N PRO A 83 -6.53 -7.41 3.89
CA PRO A 83 -7.69 -8.26 3.55
C PRO A 83 -8.14 -8.07 2.10
N GLY A 84 -8.39 -9.16 1.39
CA GLY A 84 -8.93 -9.14 0.04
C GLY A 84 -7.91 -8.79 -1.04
N THR A 85 -6.60 -8.94 -0.79
CA THR A 85 -5.55 -8.54 -1.74
C THR A 85 -4.67 -9.70 -2.23
N LEU A 86 -5.03 -10.95 -1.91
CA LEU A 86 -4.17 -12.10 -2.26
C LEU A 86 -3.91 -12.23 -3.76
N HIS A 87 -4.85 -11.86 -4.62
CA HIS A 87 -4.67 -11.91 -6.07
C HIS A 87 -3.55 -10.97 -6.56
N PHE A 88 -3.26 -9.89 -5.84
CA PHE A 88 -2.11 -9.02 -6.07
C PHE A 88 -0.85 -9.54 -5.35
N LEU A 89 -1.01 -9.98 -4.11
CA LEU A 89 0.10 -10.41 -3.26
C LEU A 89 0.82 -11.65 -3.82
N LEU A 90 0.07 -12.65 -4.30
CA LEU A 90 0.69 -13.91 -4.73
C LEU A 90 1.65 -13.72 -5.91
N PRO A 91 1.31 -12.96 -6.99
CA PRO A 91 2.28 -12.63 -8.04
C PRO A 91 3.43 -11.75 -7.55
N CYS A 92 3.16 -10.80 -6.64
CA CYS A 92 4.21 -9.97 -6.02
C CYS A 92 5.26 -10.84 -5.34
N LEU A 93 4.84 -11.75 -4.44
CA LEU A 93 5.76 -12.63 -3.72
C LEU A 93 6.52 -13.60 -4.64
N ALA A 94 5.90 -14.03 -5.74
CA ALA A 94 6.55 -14.93 -6.69
C ALA A 94 7.72 -14.29 -7.46
N LEU A 95 7.73 -12.95 -7.57
CA LEU A 95 8.81 -12.19 -8.21
C LEU A 95 9.97 -11.87 -7.26
N LEU A 96 9.78 -11.96 -5.95
CA LEU A 96 10.83 -11.60 -4.99
C LEU A 96 12.00 -12.57 -5.09
N PRO A 97 13.25 -12.07 -5.07
CA PRO A 97 14.43 -12.92 -5.05
C PRO A 97 14.41 -13.89 -3.85
N ARG A 98 14.76 -15.14 -4.07
CA ARG A 98 14.72 -16.17 -3.01
C ARG A 98 15.65 -15.89 -1.83
N HIS A 99 16.74 -15.16 -2.06
CA HIS A 99 17.69 -14.76 -1.03
C HIS A 99 17.23 -13.54 -0.24
N LEU A 100 16.18 -12.83 -0.70
CA LEU A 100 15.68 -11.66 -0.01
C LEU A 100 14.98 -12.07 1.29
N LYS A 101 15.36 -11.43 2.38
CA LYS A 101 14.77 -11.65 3.69
C LYS A 101 13.43 -10.92 3.77
N VAL A 102 12.34 -11.65 3.60
CA VAL A 102 10.98 -11.09 3.55
C VAL A 102 10.15 -11.55 4.74
N VAL A 103 9.48 -10.62 5.39
CA VAL A 103 8.51 -10.87 6.48
C VAL A 103 7.14 -10.38 6.08
N LEU A 104 6.13 -11.23 6.19
CA LEU A 104 4.75 -10.89 5.88
C LEU A 104 4.03 -10.37 7.13
N LEU A 105 3.51 -9.14 7.09
CA LEU A 105 2.72 -8.53 8.16
C LEU A 105 1.23 -8.67 7.86
N GLY A 106 0.56 -9.62 8.50
CA GLY A 106 -0.88 -9.83 8.33
C GLY A 106 -1.70 -8.74 9.00
N ASN A 107 -2.05 -7.68 8.29
CA ASN A 107 -2.77 -6.52 8.80
C ASN A 107 -4.29 -6.66 8.60
N GLY A 108 -4.92 -7.42 9.47
CA GLY A 108 -6.36 -7.71 9.39
C GLY A 108 -6.72 -8.81 8.39
N ALA A 109 -5.74 -9.48 7.78
CA ALA A 109 -5.97 -10.62 6.91
C ALA A 109 -6.67 -11.76 7.67
N SER A 110 -7.62 -12.42 7.01
CA SER A 110 -8.37 -13.54 7.59
C SER A 110 -7.49 -14.78 7.79
N THR A 111 -7.91 -15.68 8.67
CA THR A 111 -7.24 -16.99 8.87
C THR A 111 -7.13 -17.77 7.56
N TRP A 112 -8.14 -17.69 6.71
CA TRP A 112 -8.13 -18.33 5.41
C TRP A 112 -7.05 -17.73 4.48
N GLU A 113 -6.95 -16.40 4.39
CA GLU A 113 -5.91 -15.73 3.59
C GLU A 113 -4.52 -16.08 4.08
N ARG A 114 -4.32 -16.09 5.40
CA ARG A 114 -3.08 -16.54 6.02
C ARG A 114 -2.74 -17.99 5.63
N HIS A 115 -3.73 -18.89 5.64
CA HIS A 115 -3.52 -20.29 5.26
C HIS A 115 -3.06 -20.44 3.81
N ILE A 116 -3.67 -19.71 2.88
CA ILE A 116 -3.26 -19.71 1.46
C ILE A 116 -1.81 -19.23 1.31
N VAL A 117 -1.45 -18.14 1.98
CA VAL A 117 -0.07 -17.60 1.92
C VAL A 117 0.92 -18.61 2.51
N ALA A 118 0.65 -19.16 3.68
CA ALA A 118 1.52 -20.13 4.33
C ALA A 118 1.68 -21.42 3.51
N HIS A 119 0.65 -21.84 2.79
CA HIS A 119 0.72 -23.02 1.91
C HIS A 119 1.56 -22.74 0.64
N ARG A 120 1.42 -21.57 0.03
CA ARG A 120 2.14 -21.22 -1.21
C ARG A 120 3.58 -20.74 -0.97
N PHE A 121 3.84 -20.12 0.18
CA PHE A 121 5.14 -19.57 0.55
C PHE A 121 5.53 -20.00 1.98
N PRO A 122 5.73 -21.30 2.22
CA PRO A 122 5.97 -21.82 3.58
C PRO A 122 7.27 -21.32 4.22
N ALA A 123 8.23 -20.87 3.40
CA ALA A 123 9.50 -20.34 3.87
C ALA A 123 9.41 -18.88 4.35
N LEU A 124 8.34 -18.14 4.04
CA LEU A 124 8.21 -16.75 4.44
C LEU A 124 7.60 -16.63 5.84
N PRO A 125 8.30 -15.98 6.79
CA PRO A 125 7.77 -15.69 8.11
C PRO A 125 6.49 -14.85 8.03
N TYR A 126 5.47 -15.21 8.80
CA TYR A 126 4.21 -14.49 8.85
C TYR A 126 3.94 -13.97 10.26
N CYS A 127 3.89 -12.65 10.41
CA CYS A 127 3.57 -11.95 11.65
C CYS A 127 2.12 -11.43 11.61
N PRO A 128 1.15 -12.09 12.26
CA PRO A 128 -0.22 -11.58 12.31
C PRO A 128 -0.30 -10.39 13.26
N LEU A 129 -0.67 -9.22 12.77
CA LEU A 129 -0.95 -8.06 13.60
C LEU A 129 -2.32 -8.23 14.27
N ALA A 130 -2.40 -7.95 15.57
CA ALA A 130 -3.65 -7.97 16.30
C ALA A 130 -4.49 -6.74 15.93
N THR A 131 -5.74 -6.99 15.58
CA THR A 131 -6.74 -5.97 15.26
C THR A 131 -8.12 -6.47 15.67
N LEU A 132 -9.07 -5.56 15.86
CA LEU A 132 -10.47 -5.95 15.96
C LEU A 132 -10.96 -6.63 14.67
N PRO A 133 -11.98 -7.51 14.74
CA PRO A 133 -12.52 -8.19 13.58
C PRO A 133 -12.89 -7.25 12.43
N ALA A 134 -12.62 -7.66 11.20
CA ALA A 134 -12.92 -6.90 9.97
C ALA A 134 -12.30 -5.48 9.91
N THR A 135 -11.20 -5.26 10.63
CA THR A 135 -10.43 -4.00 10.61
C THR A 135 -8.97 -4.24 10.31
N SER A 136 -8.24 -3.16 10.05
CA SER A 136 -6.81 -3.15 9.83
C SER A 136 -6.21 -1.90 10.47
N LEU A 137 -4.92 -1.91 10.74
CA LEU A 137 -4.15 -0.70 11.04
C LEU A 137 -4.02 0.16 9.77
N MET A 138 -3.82 1.46 9.95
CA MET A 138 -3.42 2.34 8.85
C MET A 138 -1.98 2.02 8.44
N HIS A 139 -1.61 2.31 7.19
CA HIS A 139 -0.23 2.10 6.72
C HIS A 139 0.79 2.80 7.65
N GLY A 140 0.56 4.07 7.97
CA GLY A 140 1.41 4.82 8.90
C GLY A 140 1.45 4.25 10.33
N ASP A 141 0.39 3.58 10.82
CA ASP A 141 0.43 2.88 12.11
C ASP A 141 1.39 1.68 12.05
N VAL A 142 1.37 0.91 10.96
CA VAL A 142 2.28 -0.24 10.78
C VAL A 142 3.73 0.22 10.68
N ILE A 143 4.01 1.28 9.93
CA ILE A 143 5.37 1.84 9.81
C ILE A 143 5.84 2.37 11.18
N THR A 144 4.99 3.05 11.91
CA THR A 144 5.31 3.53 13.28
C THR A 144 5.65 2.36 14.20
N LEU A 145 4.88 1.27 14.16
CA LEU A 145 5.16 0.06 14.93
C LEU A 145 6.51 -0.58 14.54
N LEU A 146 6.82 -0.65 13.26
CA LEU A 146 8.11 -1.15 12.78
C LEU A 146 9.24 -0.25 13.28
N LEU A 147 9.16 1.05 13.07
CA LEU A 147 10.17 1.99 13.56
C LEU A 147 10.40 1.90 15.08
N GLN A 148 9.35 1.68 15.87
CA GLN A 148 9.46 1.54 17.32
C GLN A 148 10.09 0.22 17.77
N ASN A 149 10.01 -0.84 16.98
CA ASN A 149 10.31 -2.21 17.41
C ASN A 149 11.45 -2.89 16.65
N GLU A 150 11.83 -2.40 15.46
CA GLU A 150 13.00 -2.84 14.73
C GLU A 150 14.26 -2.17 15.27
N SER A 151 15.38 -2.89 15.31
CA SER A 151 16.69 -2.35 15.68
C SER A 151 17.56 -2.03 14.46
N ALA A 152 17.36 -2.74 13.35
CA ALA A 152 18.07 -2.58 12.11
C ALA A 152 17.27 -1.73 11.11
N ASN A 153 17.93 -1.30 10.04
CA ASN A 153 17.27 -0.75 8.86
C ASN A 153 16.36 -1.80 8.22
N PHE A 154 15.30 -1.37 7.57
CA PHE A 154 14.36 -2.30 6.93
C PHE A 154 13.68 -1.71 5.71
N GLY A 155 13.31 -2.59 4.79
CA GLY A 155 12.53 -2.25 3.61
C GLY A 155 11.03 -2.45 3.80
N LEU A 156 10.25 -1.76 2.97
CA LEU A 156 8.81 -1.93 2.83
C LEU A 156 8.48 -2.19 1.37
N ILE A 157 7.59 -3.15 1.13
CA ILE A 157 7.08 -3.49 -0.20
C ILE A 157 5.55 -3.55 -0.10
N ASP A 158 4.84 -2.80 -0.93
CA ASP A 158 3.39 -2.95 -1.03
C ASP A 158 3.04 -4.28 -1.74
N HIS A 159 1.95 -4.88 -1.33
CA HIS A 159 1.51 -6.19 -1.81
C HIS A 159 1.14 -6.25 -3.30
N ASP A 160 1.08 -5.11 -3.97
CA ASP A 160 0.79 -4.90 -5.39
C ASP A 160 1.92 -4.18 -6.14
N CYS A 161 3.13 -4.28 -5.61
CA CYS A 161 4.38 -3.78 -6.18
C CYS A 161 5.16 -4.95 -6.82
N TYR A 162 5.39 -4.90 -8.13
CA TYR A 162 6.02 -5.95 -8.92
C TYR A 162 7.39 -5.51 -9.36
N VAL A 163 8.44 -6.08 -8.74
CA VAL A 163 9.84 -5.76 -9.03
C VAL A 163 10.40 -6.78 -10.01
N PHE A 164 10.70 -6.34 -11.22
CA PHE A 164 11.21 -7.19 -12.29
C PHE A 164 12.74 -7.17 -12.39
N ASP A 165 13.39 -6.15 -11.82
CA ASP A 165 14.85 -6.08 -11.74
C ASP A 165 15.30 -6.27 -10.28
N PRO A 166 15.86 -7.43 -9.90
CA PRO A 166 16.24 -7.73 -8.53
C PRO A 166 17.37 -6.82 -7.99
N ARG A 167 18.16 -6.17 -8.88
CA ARG A 167 19.23 -5.23 -8.48
C ARG A 167 18.68 -4.00 -7.74
N ILE A 168 17.39 -3.73 -7.88
CA ILE A 168 16.72 -2.69 -7.10
C ILE A 168 16.90 -2.93 -5.61
N PHE A 169 16.71 -4.16 -5.13
CA PHE A 169 16.81 -4.48 -3.70
C PHE A 169 18.23 -4.22 -3.13
N GLU A 170 19.25 -4.51 -3.91
CA GLU A 170 20.65 -4.25 -3.53
C GLU A 170 20.96 -2.74 -3.45
N SER A 171 20.25 -1.96 -4.29
CA SER A 171 20.46 -0.50 -4.39
C SER A 171 19.67 0.31 -3.36
N LEU A 172 18.70 -0.31 -2.65
CA LEU A 172 17.80 0.40 -1.71
C LEU A 172 18.46 0.74 -0.38
N ALA A 173 19.57 0.11 0.02
CA ALA A 173 20.22 0.39 1.31
C ALA A 173 20.55 1.90 1.42
N PRO A 174 20.06 2.60 2.48
CA PRO A 174 20.32 4.02 2.65
C PRO A 174 21.78 4.27 3.03
N GLY A 175 22.33 5.37 2.52
CA GLY A 175 23.61 5.87 2.97
C GLY A 175 23.56 6.44 4.39
N PRO A 176 24.69 6.77 4.98
CA PRO A 176 24.77 7.26 6.36
C PRO A 176 24.03 8.60 6.58
N ASN A 177 23.89 9.39 5.53
CA ASN A 177 23.19 10.68 5.56
C ASN A 177 21.76 10.61 5.00
N ASP A 178 21.26 9.42 4.66
CA ASP A 178 19.90 9.24 4.14
C ASP A 178 18.96 8.88 5.28
N CYS A 179 17.80 9.52 5.36
CA CYS A 179 16.73 9.07 6.25
C CYS A 179 15.95 7.88 5.64
N LEU A 180 15.91 7.81 4.32
CA LEU A 180 15.38 6.67 3.56
C LEU A 180 15.87 6.67 2.11
N THR A 181 15.74 5.51 1.46
CA THR A 181 15.82 5.37 0.01
C THR A 181 14.49 4.83 -0.52
N ALA A 182 13.96 5.42 -1.57
CA ALA A 182 12.77 4.94 -2.26
C ALA A 182 13.04 4.75 -3.74
N ILE A 183 12.28 3.87 -4.39
CA ILE A 183 12.41 3.67 -5.84
C ILE A 183 12.01 4.91 -6.62
N TYR A 184 10.92 5.55 -6.20
CA TYR A 184 10.43 6.81 -6.75
C TYR A 184 9.99 7.77 -5.65
N GLY A 185 9.99 9.03 -6.00
CA GLY A 185 9.47 10.10 -5.20
C GLY A 185 9.20 11.33 -6.05
N GLY A 186 8.66 12.33 -5.42
CA GLY A 186 8.45 13.64 -6.01
C GLY A 186 9.20 14.71 -5.25
N VAL A 187 9.17 15.91 -5.81
CA VAL A 187 9.65 17.11 -5.17
C VAL A 187 8.50 18.13 -5.18
N SER A 188 8.20 18.71 -4.04
CA SER A 188 7.17 19.77 -3.97
C SER A 188 7.57 20.93 -4.87
N ALA A 189 6.69 21.30 -5.79
CA ALA A 189 6.92 22.45 -6.66
C ALA A 189 6.96 23.80 -5.90
N LYS A 190 6.33 23.84 -4.72
CA LYS A 190 6.26 25.04 -3.87
C LYS A 190 7.45 25.20 -2.95
N THR A 191 8.01 24.10 -2.45
CA THR A 191 9.03 24.14 -1.38
C THR A 191 10.35 23.50 -1.77
N GLY A 192 10.41 22.71 -2.84
CA GLY A 192 11.58 21.93 -3.19
C GLY A 192 11.80 20.72 -2.28
N VAL A 193 10.92 20.45 -1.31
CA VAL A 193 11.07 19.32 -0.38
C VAL A 193 10.77 18.01 -1.09
N PRO A 194 11.70 17.04 -1.09
CA PRO A 194 11.46 15.72 -1.63
C PRO A 194 10.52 14.89 -0.75
N TYR A 195 9.73 14.02 -1.37
CA TYR A 195 8.86 13.08 -0.66
C TYR A 195 8.85 11.72 -1.35
N PRO A 196 8.86 10.61 -0.57
CA PRO A 196 8.85 9.27 -1.14
C PRO A 196 7.46 8.86 -1.60
N GLU A 197 7.41 8.03 -2.65
CA GLU A 197 6.29 7.12 -2.87
C GLU A 197 6.52 5.87 -2.01
N THR A 198 5.49 5.44 -1.27
CA THR A 198 5.66 4.51 -0.14
C THR A 198 5.57 3.03 -0.51
N TYR A 199 5.43 2.67 -1.79
CA TYR A 199 5.19 1.29 -2.21
C TYR A 199 6.44 0.40 -2.31
N LEU A 200 7.64 1.01 -2.45
CA LEU A 200 8.93 0.32 -2.31
C LEU A 200 9.96 1.31 -1.79
N MET A 201 10.38 1.10 -0.56
CA MET A 201 11.36 1.97 0.09
C MET A 201 12.15 1.20 1.14
N PHE A 202 13.29 1.78 1.54
CA PHE A 202 14.13 1.27 2.62
C PHE A 202 14.39 2.39 3.62
N LEU A 203 14.10 2.14 4.90
CA LEU A 203 14.12 3.13 5.96
C LEU A 203 15.41 3.03 6.80
N HIS A 204 16.03 4.17 7.08
CA HIS A 204 17.11 4.27 8.04
C HIS A 204 16.52 4.37 9.45
N ALA A 205 16.39 3.22 10.11
CA ALA A 205 15.63 3.11 11.36
C ALA A 205 16.16 4.03 12.47
N ALA A 206 17.47 4.13 12.65
CA ALA A 206 18.07 4.98 13.70
C ALA A 206 17.72 6.46 13.48
N VAL A 207 17.92 6.98 12.26
CA VAL A 207 17.63 8.37 11.92
C VAL A 207 16.15 8.71 12.15
N LEU A 208 15.25 7.86 11.64
CA LEU A 208 13.81 8.12 11.79
C LEU A 208 13.32 7.97 13.23
N LYS A 209 13.90 7.06 14.02
CA LYS A 209 13.59 6.96 15.47
C LYS A 209 14.03 8.19 16.24
N ASP A 210 15.24 8.68 15.97
CA ASP A 210 15.74 9.90 16.61
C ASP A 210 14.88 11.11 16.25
N THR A 211 14.48 11.21 14.98
CA THR A 211 13.55 12.25 14.53
C THR A 211 12.19 12.12 15.22
N MET A 212 11.63 10.89 15.33
CA MET A 212 10.39 10.63 16.06
C MET A 212 10.48 11.04 17.52
N ALA A 213 11.58 10.69 18.20
CA ALA A 213 11.78 11.00 19.62
C ALA A 213 11.98 12.51 19.84
N ARG A 214 12.78 13.17 19.00
CA ARG A 214 13.08 14.60 19.09
C ARG A 214 11.87 15.47 18.90
N TYR A 215 11.03 15.14 17.92
CA TYR A 215 9.90 15.98 17.52
C TYR A 215 8.54 15.48 17.99
N HIS A 216 8.48 14.32 18.63
CA HIS A 216 7.23 13.66 19.05
C HIS A 216 6.24 13.47 17.88
N VAL A 217 6.77 13.14 16.70
CA VAL A 217 6.02 12.89 15.47
C VAL A 217 6.26 11.46 15.01
N ASP A 218 5.23 10.82 14.52
CA ASP A 218 5.29 9.46 14.00
C ASP A 218 5.07 9.40 12.47
N ALA A 219 5.08 8.18 11.90
CA ALA A 219 4.91 7.97 10.47
C ALA A 219 3.47 8.10 9.96
N ARG A 220 2.53 8.49 10.82
CA ARG A 220 1.10 8.59 10.49
C ARG A 220 0.77 9.80 9.63
N ILE A 221 -0.48 9.82 9.16
CA ILE A 221 -1.05 11.00 8.51
C ILE A 221 -1.27 12.11 9.54
N HIS A 222 -0.74 13.29 9.28
CA HIS A 222 -0.94 14.48 10.10
C HIS A 222 -1.72 15.53 9.31
N ARG A 223 -2.85 15.97 9.88
CA ARG A 223 -3.66 17.01 9.22
C ARG A 223 -2.96 18.37 9.19
N GLU A 224 -2.22 18.64 10.24
CA GLU A 224 -1.45 19.87 10.43
C GLU A 224 -0.15 19.51 11.16
N ALA A 225 0.89 20.29 10.96
CA ALA A 225 2.09 20.18 11.78
C ALA A 225 1.81 20.77 13.17
N PRO A 226 2.31 20.14 14.25
CA PRO A 226 2.27 20.72 15.58
C PRO A 226 2.90 22.12 15.59
N GLN A 227 2.28 23.08 16.31
CA GLN A 227 2.70 24.48 16.30
C GLN A 227 4.17 24.70 16.67
N GLN A 228 4.69 23.89 17.60
CA GLN A 228 6.09 23.94 18.03
C GLN A 228 7.09 23.54 16.94
N LEU A 229 6.64 22.89 15.84
CA LEU A 229 7.50 22.46 14.73
C LEU A 229 7.55 23.46 13.58
N ARG A 230 6.78 24.53 13.63
CA ARG A 230 6.70 25.53 12.53
C ARG A 230 8.07 26.09 12.18
N ALA A 231 8.81 26.57 13.15
CA ALA A 231 10.15 27.14 12.92
C ALA A 231 11.13 26.14 12.28
N VAL A 232 11.01 24.84 12.60
CA VAL A 232 11.83 23.79 12.00
C VAL A 232 11.43 23.57 10.54
N LEU A 233 10.13 23.48 10.26
CA LEU A 233 9.60 23.22 8.91
C LEU A 233 9.78 24.43 7.97
N GLU A 234 9.74 25.65 8.51
CA GLU A 234 10.01 26.87 7.74
C GLU A 234 11.42 26.94 7.15
N ARG A 235 12.41 26.31 7.83
CA ARG A 235 13.80 26.22 7.30
C ARG A 235 13.86 25.51 5.95
N ILE A 236 12.92 24.60 5.67
CA ILE A 236 12.81 23.88 4.42
C ILE A 236 11.63 24.37 3.56
N GLY A 237 11.06 25.55 3.85
CA GLY A 237 10.00 26.17 3.08
C GLY A 237 8.58 25.67 3.36
N LEU A 238 8.38 24.76 4.32
CA LEU A 238 7.06 24.28 4.72
C LEU A 238 6.43 25.23 5.75
N ARG A 239 5.64 26.20 5.26
CA ARG A 239 4.88 27.16 6.06
C ARG A 239 3.47 26.65 6.36
N ASP A 240 2.73 27.36 7.20
CA ASP A 240 1.34 27.04 7.51
C ASP A 240 0.49 26.91 6.24
N GLY A 241 -0.26 25.80 6.17
CA GLY A 241 -1.10 25.46 5.02
C GLY A 241 -0.35 24.97 3.78
N VAL A 242 0.98 24.85 3.83
CA VAL A 242 1.80 24.24 2.78
C VAL A 242 2.14 22.82 3.18
N PHE A 243 1.87 21.89 2.28
CA PHE A 243 2.13 20.46 2.48
C PHE A 243 3.14 19.97 1.45
N VAL A 244 3.78 18.84 1.76
CA VAL A 244 4.84 18.28 0.92
C VAL A 244 4.32 17.89 -0.48
N LYS A 245 3.12 17.29 -0.57
CA LYS A 245 2.42 17.10 -1.87
C LYS A 245 1.49 18.29 -2.10
N ASP A 246 1.75 19.08 -3.13
CA ASP A 246 1.06 20.34 -3.41
C ASP A 246 -0.46 20.24 -3.60
N TYR A 247 -0.95 19.05 -3.94
CA TYR A 247 -2.39 18.76 -4.14
C TYR A 247 -3.08 18.20 -2.89
N LEU A 248 -2.35 17.97 -1.80
CA LEU A 248 -2.90 17.53 -0.52
C LEU A 248 -3.12 18.71 0.43
N THR A 249 -4.02 18.52 1.37
CA THR A 249 -4.32 19.43 2.48
C THR A 249 -3.98 18.79 3.83
N PHE A 250 -2.98 17.88 3.83
CA PHE A 250 -2.47 17.17 5.00
C PHE A 250 -1.10 16.55 4.65
N PHE A 251 -0.32 16.22 5.65
CA PHE A 251 0.87 15.39 5.51
C PHE A 251 0.44 13.91 5.45
N ASP A 252 0.71 13.26 4.33
CA ASP A 252 0.43 11.83 4.15
C ASP A 252 1.41 10.96 4.98
N THR A 253 1.25 9.66 4.93
CA THR A 253 2.12 8.69 5.61
C THR A 253 3.60 9.01 5.37
N LEU A 254 4.39 9.08 6.45
CA LEU A 254 5.81 9.45 6.50
C LEU A 254 6.14 10.91 6.17
N HIS A 255 5.31 11.66 5.48
CA HIS A 255 5.68 12.96 4.93
C HIS A 255 6.17 13.95 5.98
N LEU A 256 5.47 14.09 7.12
CA LEU A 256 5.91 15.01 8.17
C LEU A 256 7.21 14.53 8.82
N LEU A 257 7.32 13.24 9.09
CA LEU A 257 8.53 12.66 9.69
C LEU A 257 9.76 12.83 8.79
N VAL A 258 9.61 12.54 7.50
CA VAL A 258 10.68 12.72 6.50
C VAL A 258 11.04 14.20 6.34
N ALA A 259 10.06 15.10 6.29
CA ALA A 259 10.31 16.54 6.22
C ALA A 259 11.13 17.05 7.41
N LEU A 260 10.87 16.54 8.62
CA LEU A 260 11.65 16.87 9.81
C LEU A 260 13.08 16.30 9.75
N ALA A 261 13.26 15.08 9.28
CA ALA A 261 14.58 14.51 9.05
C ALA A 261 15.37 15.34 8.02
N ILE A 262 14.73 15.79 6.95
CA ILE A 262 15.35 16.69 5.96
C ILE A 262 15.73 18.04 6.61
N ALA A 263 14.88 18.60 7.47
CA ALA A 263 15.19 19.82 8.20
C ALA A 263 16.39 19.68 9.16
N ASP A 264 16.71 18.44 9.58
CA ASP A 264 17.88 18.08 10.36
C ASP A 264 19.13 17.75 9.48
N GLY A 265 19.00 17.88 8.16
CA GLY A 265 20.13 17.71 7.22
C GLY A 265 20.24 16.32 6.60
N TYR A 266 19.30 15.41 6.85
CA TYR A 266 19.28 14.11 6.18
C TYR A 266 18.66 14.20 4.78
N ALA A 267 19.00 13.26 3.91
CA ALA A 267 18.49 13.19 2.55
C ALA A 267 17.38 12.12 2.42
N CYS A 268 16.49 12.34 1.46
CA CYS A 268 15.59 11.33 0.92
C CYS A 268 16.12 10.96 -0.47
N ARG A 269 16.68 9.75 -0.63
CA ARG A 269 17.31 9.31 -1.88
C ARG A 269 16.32 8.56 -2.77
N PHE A 270 16.38 8.82 -4.08
CA PHE A 270 15.57 8.13 -5.08
C PHE A 270 16.45 7.38 -6.07
N LEU A 271 16.03 6.16 -6.46
CA LEU A 271 16.77 5.31 -7.40
C LEU A 271 16.34 5.61 -8.84
N GLN A 272 16.73 6.79 -9.33
CA GLN A 272 16.37 7.26 -10.69
C GLN A 272 17.09 6.50 -11.82
N GLN A 273 18.11 5.70 -11.50
CA GLN A 273 18.89 4.94 -12.50
C GLN A 273 18.13 3.72 -13.06
N PHE A 274 17.05 3.29 -12.42
CA PHE A 274 16.26 2.17 -12.90
C PHE A 274 15.20 2.64 -13.88
N ALA A 275 15.06 1.92 -14.99
CA ALA A 275 14.01 2.14 -15.96
C ALA A 275 12.63 1.94 -15.33
N LYS A 276 11.62 2.69 -15.80
CA LYS A 276 10.24 2.58 -15.29
C LYS A 276 9.67 1.17 -15.43
N GLU A 277 10.15 0.42 -16.42
CA GLU A 277 9.77 -0.95 -16.68
C GLU A 277 10.34 -1.95 -15.67
N ALA A 278 11.38 -1.55 -14.90
CA ALA A 278 11.99 -2.40 -13.86
C ALA A 278 11.04 -2.67 -12.69
N ILE A 279 9.98 -1.86 -12.54
CA ILE A 279 8.99 -1.98 -11.49
C ILE A 279 7.60 -1.56 -11.99
N SER A 280 6.58 -2.20 -11.47
CA SER A 280 5.18 -1.79 -11.67
C SER A 280 4.44 -1.82 -10.34
N HIS A 281 3.62 -0.79 -10.08
CA HIS A 281 2.80 -0.68 -8.89
C HIS A 281 1.34 -0.44 -9.29
N VAL A 282 0.47 -1.39 -9.00
CA VAL A 282 -0.97 -1.30 -9.31
C VAL A 282 -1.67 -0.27 -8.43
N GLY A 283 -1.22 -0.14 -7.23
CA GLY A 283 -1.47 0.81 -6.15
C GLY A 283 -2.58 1.78 -6.21
N GLY A 284 -2.59 2.53 -5.13
CA GLY A 284 -3.62 3.50 -4.84
C GLY A 284 -4.14 4.27 -6.04
N THR A 285 -5.34 4.09 -6.20
CA THR A 285 -6.25 4.68 -7.17
C THR A 285 -6.35 6.22 -7.07
N SER A 286 -5.48 6.87 -6.32
CA SER A 286 -5.50 8.32 -6.11
C SER A 286 -5.25 9.13 -7.40
N TRP A 287 -4.55 8.56 -8.36
CA TRP A 287 -4.23 9.18 -9.65
C TRP A 287 -5.22 8.84 -10.78
N ARG A 288 -6.13 7.88 -10.55
CA ARG A 288 -7.13 7.49 -11.56
C ARG A 288 -8.30 8.45 -11.55
N THR A 289 -8.65 8.94 -12.72
CA THR A 289 -9.77 9.85 -12.89
C THR A 289 -11.13 9.17 -12.75
N THR A 290 -12.12 9.93 -12.40
CA THR A 290 -13.29 9.55 -11.62
C THR A 290 -14.35 8.71 -12.30
N GLU A 291 -14.60 8.85 -13.60
CA GLU A 291 -15.76 8.19 -14.24
C GLU A 291 -15.51 6.75 -14.63
N THR A 292 -14.29 6.44 -15.06
CA THR A 292 -13.89 5.09 -15.46
C THR A 292 -13.24 4.28 -14.35
N LYS A 293 -12.85 4.95 -13.25
CA LYS A 293 -12.09 4.36 -12.16
C LYS A 293 -12.67 3.05 -11.62
N GLU A 294 -13.96 3.01 -11.35
CA GLU A 294 -14.61 1.83 -10.78
C GLU A 294 -14.61 0.63 -11.72
N LEU A 295 -14.71 0.89 -13.03
CA LEU A 295 -14.64 -0.16 -14.04
C LEU A 295 -13.20 -0.63 -14.22
N ILE A 296 -12.24 0.28 -14.22
CA ILE A 296 -10.82 -0.05 -14.30
C ILE A 296 -10.38 -0.83 -13.06
N ASP A 297 -10.78 -0.44 -11.87
CA ASP A 297 -10.50 -1.19 -10.63
C ASP A 297 -11.09 -2.61 -10.70
N CYS A 298 -12.32 -2.74 -11.21
CA CYS A 298 -12.97 -4.03 -11.42
C CYS A 298 -12.24 -4.86 -12.49
N TYR A 299 -11.76 -4.23 -13.56
CA TYR A 299 -10.98 -4.88 -14.61
C TYR A 299 -9.66 -5.43 -14.07
N ILE A 300 -8.93 -4.63 -13.29
CA ILE A 300 -7.71 -5.06 -12.60
C ILE A 300 -7.99 -6.26 -11.70
N ASP A 301 -9.01 -6.17 -10.82
CA ASP A 301 -9.38 -7.27 -9.94
C ASP A 301 -9.64 -8.57 -10.74
N TRP A 302 -10.33 -8.49 -11.90
CA TRP A 302 -10.56 -9.65 -12.77
C TRP A 302 -9.27 -10.19 -13.38
N CYS A 303 -8.45 -9.34 -13.99
CA CYS A 303 -7.21 -9.75 -14.63
C CYS A 303 -6.27 -10.47 -13.65
N PHE A 304 -6.15 -9.96 -12.43
CA PHE A 304 -5.30 -10.58 -11.40
C PHE A 304 -5.93 -11.85 -10.80
N LEU A 305 -7.25 -11.94 -10.69
CA LEU A 305 -7.93 -13.18 -10.30
C LEU A 305 -7.77 -14.28 -11.36
N ASP A 306 -7.78 -13.89 -12.65
CA ASP A 306 -7.53 -14.81 -13.75
C ASP A 306 -6.07 -15.25 -13.79
N LEU A 307 -5.12 -14.33 -13.56
CA LEU A 307 -3.68 -14.62 -13.46
C LEU A 307 -3.35 -15.66 -12.38
N VAL A 308 -3.97 -15.53 -11.20
CA VAL A 308 -3.73 -16.46 -10.08
C VAL A 308 -4.43 -17.81 -10.28
N ASP A 309 -5.42 -17.85 -11.16
CA ASP A 309 -6.22 -19.04 -11.54
C ASP A 309 -6.75 -19.86 -10.34
N SER A 310 -7.36 -19.19 -9.39
CA SER A 310 -7.90 -19.81 -8.19
C SER A 310 -9.42 -19.62 -8.06
N ASN A 311 -10.17 -20.71 -8.20
CA ASN A 311 -11.63 -20.71 -8.02
C ASN A 311 -12.04 -20.26 -6.62
N ASP A 312 -11.25 -20.56 -5.59
CA ASP A 312 -11.50 -20.12 -4.22
C ASP A 312 -11.36 -18.60 -4.08
N LEU A 313 -10.32 -18.01 -4.67
CA LEU A 313 -10.15 -16.56 -4.68
C LEU A 313 -11.28 -15.87 -5.45
N ARG A 314 -11.61 -16.35 -6.66
CA ARG A 314 -12.72 -15.83 -7.46
C ARG A 314 -14.04 -15.85 -6.67
N ARG A 315 -14.35 -16.96 -5.99
CA ARG A 315 -15.57 -17.10 -5.17
C ARG A 315 -15.58 -16.12 -3.99
N ARG A 316 -14.50 -16.01 -3.24
CA ARG A 316 -14.42 -15.18 -2.03
C ARG A 316 -14.33 -13.69 -2.35
N TYR A 317 -13.67 -13.33 -3.44
CA TYR A 317 -13.51 -11.94 -3.86
C TYR A 317 -14.58 -11.49 -4.88
N ARG A 318 -15.62 -12.29 -5.07
CA ARG A 318 -16.73 -12.00 -6.00
C ARG A 318 -17.37 -10.62 -5.80
N SER A 319 -17.34 -10.06 -4.59
CA SER A 319 -17.86 -8.72 -4.32
C SER A 319 -17.07 -7.60 -4.99
N ARG A 320 -15.81 -7.85 -5.35
CA ARG A 320 -14.95 -6.89 -6.05
C ARG A 320 -15.25 -6.82 -7.54
N THR A 321 -15.65 -7.95 -8.12
CA THR A 321 -15.83 -8.11 -9.57
C THR A 321 -17.29 -8.04 -10.03
N ARG A 322 -18.27 -8.17 -9.12
CA ARG A 322 -19.71 -8.06 -9.46
C ARG A 322 -20.06 -6.68 -10.02
N PRO A 323 -21.03 -6.61 -10.96
CA PRO A 323 -21.87 -7.70 -11.45
C PRO A 323 -21.27 -8.51 -12.58
N PHE A 324 -20.09 -8.14 -13.06
CA PHE A 324 -19.43 -8.78 -14.21
C PHE A 324 -19.05 -10.23 -13.92
N ARG A 325 -18.95 -11.02 -14.98
CA ARG A 325 -18.62 -12.45 -14.93
C ARG A 325 -17.24 -12.78 -15.53
N SER A 326 -16.59 -11.80 -16.18
CA SER A 326 -15.25 -11.95 -16.78
C SER A 326 -14.58 -10.58 -16.98
N ALA A 327 -13.28 -10.57 -17.12
CA ALA A 327 -12.50 -9.40 -17.51
C ALA A 327 -12.99 -8.80 -18.84
N ALA A 328 -13.35 -9.65 -19.82
CA ALA A 328 -13.86 -9.21 -21.12
C ALA A 328 -15.16 -8.39 -21.02
N GLN A 329 -16.07 -8.80 -20.13
CA GLN A 329 -17.30 -8.04 -19.87
C GLN A 329 -17.04 -6.67 -19.26
N VAL A 330 -16.10 -6.58 -18.30
CA VAL A 330 -15.71 -5.29 -17.72
C VAL A 330 -15.08 -4.41 -18.78
N ARG A 331 -14.14 -4.95 -19.55
CA ARG A 331 -13.45 -4.24 -20.63
C ARG A 331 -14.43 -3.62 -21.63
N ALA A 332 -15.45 -4.39 -22.04
CA ALA A 332 -16.51 -3.90 -22.94
C ALA A 332 -17.36 -2.77 -22.34
N ALA A 333 -17.44 -2.66 -21.01
CA ALA A 333 -18.17 -1.62 -20.31
C ALA A 333 -17.33 -0.35 -20.03
N ILE A 334 -16.00 -0.41 -20.19
CA ILE A 334 -15.13 0.74 -19.96
C ILE A 334 -15.30 1.72 -21.15
N PRO A 335 -15.66 3.00 -20.88
CA PRO A 335 -15.64 4.04 -21.92
C PRO A 335 -14.22 4.22 -22.45
N MET A 336 -14.03 4.02 -23.75
CA MET A 336 -12.70 4.02 -24.39
C MET A 336 -12.21 5.43 -24.66
N THR A 337 -12.04 6.23 -23.61
CA THR A 337 -11.28 7.48 -23.67
C THR A 337 -9.78 7.20 -23.85
N PRO A 338 -8.97 8.12 -24.38
CA PRO A 338 -7.52 7.92 -24.52
C PRO A 338 -6.85 7.48 -23.19
N GLU A 339 -7.27 8.07 -22.05
CA GLU A 339 -6.74 7.76 -20.74
C GLU A 339 -7.14 6.35 -20.27
N ALA A 340 -8.40 5.97 -20.48
CA ALA A 340 -8.89 4.63 -20.15
C ALA A 340 -8.22 3.56 -21.02
N TYR A 341 -8.05 3.84 -22.31
CA TYR A 341 -7.33 2.96 -23.21
C TYR A 341 -5.88 2.73 -22.75
N ALA A 342 -5.16 3.81 -22.43
CA ALA A 342 -3.78 3.72 -21.95
C ALA A 342 -3.69 2.89 -20.64
N GLN A 343 -4.66 3.06 -19.72
CA GLN A 343 -4.70 2.29 -18.49
C GLN A 343 -4.99 0.81 -18.72
N VAL A 344 -5.95 0.48 -19.58
CA VAL A 344 -6.26 -0.91 -19.96
C VAL A 344 -5.05 -1.57 -20.62
N ALA A 345 -4.42 -0.90 -21.59
CA ALA A 345 -3.24 -1.41 -22.27
C ALA A 345 -2.07 -1.66 -21.29
N TRP A 346 -1.86 -0.75 -20.32
CA TRP A 346 -0.86 -0.93 -19.27
C TRP A 346 -1.18 -2.16 -18.37
N ILE A 347 -2.45 -2.37 -18.00
CA ILE A 347 -2.88 -3.53 -17.21
C ILE A 347 -2.62 -4.82 -17.99
N ASP A 348 -3.02 -4.86 -19.27
CA ASP A 348 -2.83 -6.03 -20.14
C ASP A 348 -1.34 -6.38 -20.27
N ALA A 349 -0.49 -5.39 -20.50
CA ALA A 349 0.96 -5.57 -20.58
C ALA A 349 1.56 -6.06 -19.25
N LEU A 350 1.11 -5.53 -18.12
CA LEU A 350 1.55 -5.97 -16.80
C LEU A 350 1.16 -7.42 -16.53
N VAL A 351 -0.09 -7.79 -16.78
CA VAL A 351 -0.60 -9.16 -16.56
C VAL A 351 0.12 -10.15 -17.47
N ALA A 352 0.33 -9.80 -18.75
CA ALA A 352 1.09 -10.62 -19.69
C ALA A 352 2.53 -10.87 -19.21
N ARG A 353 3.17 -9.85 -18.60
CA ARG A 353 4.51 -9.96 -18.04
C ARG A 353 4.57 -10.80 -16.76
N LEU A 354 3.50 -10.82 -15.97
CA LEU A 354 3.36 -11.60 -14.74
C LEU A 354 2.94 -13.06 -15.01
N ALA A 355 2.38 -13.35 -16.20
CA ALA A 355 1.96 -14.69 -16.54
C ALA A 355 3.18 -15.63 -16.56
N PRO A 356 3.06 -16.84 -15.98
CA PRO A 356 4.14 -17.82 -16.02
C PRO A 356 4.48 -18.11 -17.49
N THR A 357 5.76 -18.01 -17.84
CA THR A 357 6.26 -18.42 -19.15
C THR A 357 5.87 -19.89 -19.34
N PRO A 358 5.21 -20.27 -20.46
CA PRO A 358 4.90 -21.67 -20.72
C PRO A 358 6.20 -22.47 -20.57
N SER A 359 6.26 -23.35 -19.56
CA SER A 359 7.44 -24.17 -19.35
C SER A 359 7.66 -25.05 -20.57
N ALA A 360 8.85 -25.04 -21.14
CA ALA A 360 9.30 -25.91 -22.23
C ALA A 360 9.30 -27.42 -21.89
N HIS A 361 8.61 -27.80 -20.82
CA HIS A 361 8.61 -29.16 -20.26
C HIS A 361 7.54 -30.11 -20.83
N THR A 362 6.87 -29.77 -21.94
CA THR A 362 5.96 -30.73 -22.60
C THR A 362 6.51 -31.31 -23.90
N ALA A 363 7.83 -31.17 -24.18
CA ALA A 363 8.45 -31.69 -25.40
C ALA A 363 9.25 -32.99 -25.24
N GLU A 364 9.28 -33.62 -24.04
CA GLU A 364 9.99 -34.90 -23.85
C GLU A 364 9.10 -36.01 -23.25
N ALA A 365 7.89 -36.14 -23.75
CA ALA A 365 7.05 -37.33 -23.53
C ALA A 365 6.26 -37.61 -24.83
N GLY A 366 6.98 -38.09 -25.81
CA GLY A 366 6.45 -38.64 -27.07
C GLY A 366 7.30 -39.84 -27.44
#